data_6b8f7ae504671ecf5823ac8af9c6dd9a
#
_entry.id   6b8f7ae504671ecf5823ac8af9c6dd9a
#
_cell.length_a   1.000
_cell.length_b   1.000
_cell.length_c   1.000
_cell.angle_alpha   90.00
_cell.angle_beta   90.00
_cell.angle_gamma   90.00
#
_symmetry.space_group_name_H-M   'P 1'
#
loop_
_entity.id
_entity.type
_entity.pdbx_description
1 polymer ?
#
loop_
_entity_poly.entity_id
_entity_poly.type
_entity_poly.pdbx_seq_one_letter_code
_entity_poly.pdbx_strand_id
1 'polypeptide(L)'
;MKLQRFWLAILVRGAACACALLPWLCCIAQDPATYHQQAGRALQSFLLKFWKGNAQYLRNAYPSDGTLTGYWTYAHGWEAVMDGVERTGGQQYSGLIESFYAGQNASGWTSGYYDDECWMTVALTRAYDLTGDTKYLNQATALYADITTGWDTTCCGPSRGGLWWDKAHTQKATAANAGAALAGARLYQRTGNSAYLNFAQQVYSYWSANMVDPTTFQICDHMNTSGTKVWWRFTYNEGLMIGASVELYEATGSPSYLAAANNIAGYMIGHEVTPTSYGPVLYDGSNTGCGGDCHEFKGPAYRYLMRLYAKDTTKTQYYTVLKASADALWSLALNATSIVFSVNWAGPIQSSVDQAQDNAACIALNRFAQQYGPYPGSGIPRNQYEAENATLHNVSLEAIYGTFTGWGYIAAWNADGQSVDFNVNCTTTGPHTLAFRYAAGAGNASRVIAVNGVNAFPNRGFSSTGAWDAYSTNTVSCNLATGPNTVSVIYNSALGSANYLNLDNLVVGGDAPEVIRITSISLPSPGTLRLAWNTIKGRSYQVQFRNAAGTGAWINVVPPIIATGPAASADDTVGASAQRYYRIVEP
;
A
#
# COMPACT_ATOMS: atom_id res chain seq x y z
N MET A 1 -6.25 64.99 23.03
CA MET A 1 -6.58 65.24 24.44
C MET A 1 -6.97 63.93 25.09
N LYS A 2 -6.13 63.55 26.06
CA LYS A 2 -6.26 62.57 27.14
C LYS A 2 -6.97 61.22 26.92
N LEU A 3 -6.15 60.15 26.86
CA LEU A 3 -6.41 58.74 27.19
C LEU A 3 -6.84 58.62 28.67
N GLN A 4 -7.81 57.77 28.98
CA GLN A 4 -7.95 57.12 30.28
C GLN A 4 -8.03 55.62 30.15
N ARG A 5 -7.05 54.95 30.80
CA ARG A 5 -6.99 53.49 31.00
C ARG A 5 -7.88 53.13 32.19
N PHE A 6 -8.72 52.10 32.05
CA PHE A 6 -9.36 51.44 33.19
C PHE A 6 -8.73 50.07 33.42
N TRP A 7 -8.19 49.89 34.63
CA TRP A 7 -7.80 48.61 35.17
C TRP A 7 -8.97 48.05 35.95
N LEU A 8 -9.38 46.80 35.69
CA LEU A 8 -10.33 46.08 36.54
C LEU A 8 -9.57 44.93 37.23
N ALA A 9 -9.41 45.03 38.54
CA ALA A 9 -8.87 43.97 39.39
C ALA A 9 -10.03 43.08 39.83
N ILE A 10 -9.92 41.76 39.54
CA ILE A 10 -10.85 40.75 40.08
C ILE A 10 -10.13 40.01 41.20
N LEU A 11 -10.69 40.18 42.42
CA LEU A 11 -10.32 39.38 43.60
C LEU A 11 -10.88 37.97 43.47
N VAL A 12 -9.99 36.97 43.51
CA VAL A 12 -10.35 35.56 43.65
C VAL A 12 -10.34 35.23 45.15
N ARG A 13 -11.51 34.98 45.71
CA ARG A 13 -11.64 34.32 47.04
C ARG A 13 -11.51 32.81 46.86
N GLY A 14 -10.56 32.23 47.54
CA GLY A 14 -10.36 30.78 47.58
C GLY A 14 -11.48 30.05 48.29
N ALA A 15 -11.96 28.99 47.70
CA ALA A 15 -12.65 27.88 48.35
C ALA A 15 -11.86 26.62 48.04
N ALA A 16 -11.21 26.05 49.04
CA ALA A 16 -10.55 24.78 48.93
C ALA A 16 -11.60 23.66 48.92
N CYS A 17 -11.83 23.06 47.75
CA CYS A 17 -12.47 21.75 47.62
C CYS A 17 -11.39 20.71 47.31
N ALA A 18 -11.17 19.82 48.26
CA ALA A 18 -10.37 18.63 48.07
C ALA A 18 -11.12 17.64 47.18
N CYS A 19 -10.90 17.72 45.87
CA CYS A 19 -11.31 16.66 44.92
C CYS A 19 -10.17 15.65 44.80
N ALA A 20 -10.44 14.40 45.22
CA ALA A 20 -9.60 13.26 44.99
C ALA A 20 -9.24 13.16 43.50
N LEU A 21 -7.97 13.28 43.16
CA LEU A 21 -7.40 13.06 41.84
C LEU A 21 -7.46 11.57 41.50
N LEU A 22 -8.55 11.12 40.90
CA LEU A 22 -8.53 9.97 40.02
C LEU A 22 -7.94 10.44 38.69
N PRO A 23 -6.88 9.83 38.17
CA PRO A 23 -6.39 10.16 36.84
C PRO A 23 -7.39 9.58 35.81
N TRP A 24 -8.32 10.38 35.38
CA TRP A 24 -9.00 10.12 34.11
C TRP A 24 -7.94 10.39 33.03
N LEU A 25 -7.26 9.33 32.61
CA LEU A 25 -6.61 9.32 31.30
C LEU A 25 -7.73 9.47 30.28
N CYS A 26 -8.04 10.72 29.92
CA CYS A 26 -8.74 10.99 28.68
C CYS A 26 -7.87 10.37 27.57
N CYS A 27 -8.28 9.22 27.02
CA CYS A 27 -7.87 8.81 25.70
C CYS A 27 -8.38 9.88 24.73
N ILE A 28 -7.59 10.91 24.51
CA ILE A 28 -7.83 11.85 23.41
C ILE A 28 -7.74 10.99 22.16
N ALA A 29 -8.85 10.81 21.46
CA ALA A 29 -8.85 10.15 20.15
C ALA A 29 -7.80 10.86 19.29
N GLN A 30 -6.81 10.11 18.79
CA GLN A 30 -5.79 10.71 17.92
C GLN A 30 -6.49 11.31 16.69
N ASP A 31 -6.02 12.48 16.29
CA ASP A 31 -6.48 13.16 15.08
C ASP A 31 -6.18 12.30 13.84
N PRO A 32 -7.08 12.19 12.85
CA PRO A 32 -6.84 11.55 11.56
C PRO A 32 -5.50 11.90 10.91
N ALA A 33 -5.08 13.17 10.98
CA ALA A 33 -3.78 13.62 10.49
C ALA A 33 -2.60 12.90 11.17
N THR A 34 -2.71 12.60 12.46
CA THR A 34 -1.68 11.87 13.21
C THR A 34 -1.50 10.44 12.68
N TYR A 35 -2.59 9.71 12.39
CA TYR A 35 -2.50 8.37 11.81
C TYR A 35 -1.86 8.38 10.42
N HIS A 36 -2.17 9.38 9.59
CA HIS A 36 -1.53 9.53 8.30
C HIS A 36 -0.03 9.83 8.42
N GLN A 37 0.39 10.66 9.38
CA GLN A 37 1.81 10.94 9.65
C GLN A 37 2.54 9.68 10.15
N GLN A 38 1.94 8.94 11.07
CA GLN A 38 2.49 7.68 11.60
C GLN A 38 2.67 6.65 10.47
N ALA A 39 1.64 6.45 9.64
CA ALA A 39 1.71 5.55 8.49
C ALA A 39 2.78 5.98 7.47
N GLY A 40 2.89 7.28 7.19
CA GLY A 40 3.94 7.84 6.32
C GLY A 40 5.34 7.59 6.85
N ARG A 41 5.57 7.85 8.16
CA ARG A 41 6.87 7.62 8.80
C ARG A 41 7.23 6.12 8.87
N ALA A 42 6.27 5.24 9.13
CA ALA A 42 6.48 3.80 9.13
C ALA A 42 6.92 3.31 7.73
N LEU A 43 6.16 3.64 6.69
CA LEU A 43 6.48 3.21 5.33
C LEU A 43 7.79 3.82 4.81
N GLN A 44 8.07 5.09 5.09
CA GLN A 44 9.36 5.72 4.78
C GLN A 44 10.52 4.97 5.43
N SER A 45 10.40 4.67 6.72
CA SER A 45 11.43 3.95 7.46
C SER A 45 11.63 2.53 6.91
N PHE A 46 10.54 1.82 6.63
CA PHE A 46 10.56 0.51 5.99
C PHE A 46 11.35 0.54 4.68
N LEU A 47 11.03 1.47 3.79
CA LEU A 47 11.71 1.60 2.50
C LEU A 47 13.19 1.95 2.65
N LEU A 48 13.55 2.88 3.53
CA LEU A 48 14.95 3.25 3.77
C LEU A 48 15.81 2.09 4.30
N LYS A 49 15.22 1.17 5.04
CA LYS A 49 15.93 0.04 5.65
C LYS A 49 15.96 -1.20 4.78
N PHE A 50 14.82 -1.52 4.18
CA PHE A 50 14.65 -2.79 3.49
C PHE A 50 14.73 -2.68 1.97
N TRP A 51 14.39 -1.55 1.34
CA TRP A 51 14.48 -1.43 -0.11
C TRP A 51 15.95 -1.39 -0.58
N LYS A 52 16.31 -2.31 -1.47
CA LYS A 52 17.62 -2.37 -2.12
C LYS A 52 17.45 -1.99 -3.60
N GLY A 53 17.53 -0.69 -3.88
CA GLY A 53 17.15 -0.11 -5.18
C GLY A 53 17.89 -0.70 -6.38
N ASN A 54 19.19 -1.03 -6.26
CA ASN A 54 19.97 -1.65 -7.34
C ASN A 54 19.61 -3.13 -7.58
N ALA A 55 18.94 -3.80 -6.63
CA ALA A 55 18.40 -5.15 -6.81
C ALA A 55 16.90 -5.13 -7.12
N GLN A 56 16.25 -3.99 -6.94
CA GLN A 56 14.80 -3.83 -6.99
C GLN A 56 14.09 -4.88 -6.12
N TYR A 57 14.65 -5.15 -4.93
CA TYR A 57 14.18 -6.17 -4.01
C TYR A 57 14.31 -5.71 -2.56
N LEU A 58 13.76 -6.46 -1.60
CA LEU A 58 13.83 -6.13 -0.19
C LEU A 58 14.95 -6.90 0.52
N ARG A 59 15.64 -6.24 1.44
CA ARG A 59 16.55 -6.89 2.40
C ARG A 59 15.72 -7.67 3.41
N ASN A 60 16.31 -8.75 3.92
CA ASN A 60 15.65 -9.64 4.89
C ASN A 60 15.60 -9.04 6.30
N ALA A 61 16.62 -8.33 6.74
CA ALA A 61 16.75 -7.89 8.13
C ALA A 61 17.26 -6.45 8.28
N TYR A 62 16.97 -5.86 9.44
CA TYR A 62 17.56 -4.61 9.91
C TYR A 62 18.10 -4.79 11.35
N PRO A 63 19.39 -4.51 11.63
CA PRO A 63 20.43 -4.17 10.66
C PRO A 63 20.60 -5.24 9.58
N SER A 64 21.04 -4.84 8.37
CA SER A 64 21.13 -5.76 7.23
C SER A 64 22.12 -6.90 7.48
N ASP A 65 21.68 -8.12 7.24
CA ASP A 65 22.49 -9.35 7.25
C ASP A 65 23.10 -9.67 5.88
N GLY A 66 22.87 -8.81 4.89
CA GLY A 66 23.33 -8.99 3.50
C GLY A 66 22.39 -9.83 2.63
N THR A 67 21.39 -10.50 3.21
CA THR A 67 20.45 -11.35 2.48
C THR A 67 19.24 -10.57 1.96
N LEU A 68 18.53 -11.15 0.99
CA LEU A 68 17.25 -10.66 0.49
C LEU A 68 16.12 -11.47 1.13
N THR A 69 14.94 -10.85 1.22
CA THR A 69 13.74 -11.49 1.76
C THR A 69 13.21 -12.61 0.86
N GLY A 70 12.35 -13.47 1.41
CA GLY A 70 11.69 -14.55 0.69
C GLY A 70 10.61 -14.06 -0.28
N TYR A 71 10.10 -14.96 -1.10
CA TYR A 71 9.13 -14.70 -2.16
C TYR A 71 7.81 -14.12 -1.61
N TRP A 72 7.17 -14.78 -0.63
CA TRP A 72 5.87 -14.36 -0.12
C TRP A 72 5.94 -13.08 0.73
N THR A 73 6.99 -12.90 1.52
CA THR A 73 7.22 -11.68 2.29
C THR A 73 7.54 -10.49 1.38
N TYR A 74 8.16 -10.72 0.22
CA TYR A 74 8.32 -9.71 -0.82
C TYR A 74 6.98 -9.28 -1.41
N ALA A 75 6.07 -10.23 -1.69
CA ALA A 75 4.72 -9.92 -2.16
C ALA A 75 3.95 -9.03 -1.17
N HIS A 76 4.06 -9.30 0.14
CA HIS A 76 3.47 -8.47 1.18
C HIS A 76 4.12 -7.08 1.28
N GLY A 77 5.44 -6.98 1.10
CA GLY A 77 6.14 -5.69 1.00
C GLY A 77 5.62 -4.84 -0.16
N TRP A 78 5.38 -5.48 -1.31
CA TRP A 78 4.74 -4.82 -2.45
C TRP A 78 3.33 -4.33 -2.11
N GLU A 79 2.54 -5.15 -1.42
CA GLU A 79 1.21 -4.74 -0.96
C GLU A 79 1.24 -3.58 0.05
N ALA A 80 2.25 -3.50 0.94
CA ALA A 80 2.41 -2.39 1.87
C ALA A 80 2.72 -1.07 1.14
N VAL A 81 3.54 -1.13 0.09
CA VAL A 81 3.80 0.03 -0.79
C VAL A 81 2.52 0.47 -1.50
N MET A 82 1.73 -0.48 -2.02
CA MET A 82 0.45 -0.18 -2.65
C MET A 82 -0.57 0.39 -1.67
N ASP A 83 -0.54 0.00 -0.38
CA ASP A 83 -1.32 0.67 0.68
C ASP A 83 -0.92 2.14 0.84
N GLY A 84 0.38 2.43 0.74
CA GLY A 84 0.91 3.81 0.71
C GLY A 84 0.43 4.59 -0.50
N VAL A 85 0.42 3.98 -1.70
CA VAL A 85 -0.11 4.58 -2.94
C VAL A 85 -1.58 4.94 -2.78
N GLU A 86 -2.42 4.01 -2.31
CA GLU A 86 -3.84 4.24 -2.08
C GLU A 86 -4.10 5.34 -1.04
N ARG A 87 -3.33 5.35 0.05
CA ARG A 87 -3.47 6.33 1.13
C ARG A 87 -3.07 7.75 0.72
N THR A 88 -2.03 7.90 -0.12
CA THR A 88 -1.47 9.21 -0.49
C THR A 88 -1.99 9.77 -1.82
N GLY A 89 -2.82 9.02 -2.54
CA GLY A 89 -3.29 9.41 -3.88
C GLY A 89 -2.29 9.11 -5.00
N GLY A 90 -1.25 8.33 -4.73
CA GLY A 90 -0.43 7.69 -5.76
C GLY A 90 0.97 8.27 -5.99
N GLN A 91 1.18 9.58 -5.88
CA GLN A 91 2.40 10.23 -6.38
C GLN A 91 3.69 9.81 -5.62
N GLN A 92 3.60 9.70 -4.31
CA GLN A 92 4.79 9.48 -3.46
C GLN A 92 5.46 8.11 -3.64
N TYR A 93 4.70 7.07 -4.00
CA TYR A 93 5.20 5.69 -4.02
C TYR A 93 4.90 4.94 -5.34
N SER A 94 4.19 5.55 -6.27
CA SER A 94 3.66 4.85 -7.46
C SER A 94 4.74 4.24 -8.35
N GLY A 95 5.92 4.86 -8.46
CA GLY A 95 7.05 4.33 -9.24
C GLY A 95 7.58 3.01 -8.70
N LEU A 96 7.43 2.74 -7.39
CA LEU A 96 7.84 1.48 -6.80
C LEU A 96 7.01 0.28 -7.28
N ILE A 97 5.76 0.48 -7.74
CA ILE A 97 4.96 -0.63 -8.26
C ILE A 97 5.68 -1.33 -9.41
N GLU A 98 6.25 -0.56 -10.33
CA GLU A 98 7.04 -1.09 -11.44
C GLU A 98 8.35 -1.72 -10.97
N SER A 99 9.03 -1.09 -10.02
CA SER A 99 10.30 -1.58 -9.50
C SER A 99 10.15 -2.94 -8.81
N PHE A 100 9.06 -3.15 -8.06
CA PHE A 100 8.73 -4.45 -7.47
C PHE A 100 8.46 -5.52 -8.53
N TYR A 101 7.70 -5.18 -9.58
CA TYR A 101 7.49 -6.09 -10.71
C TYR A 101 8.81 -6.50 -11.38
N ALA A 102 9.67 -5.53 -11.66
CA ALA A 102 10.95 -5.77 -12.31
C ALA A 102 11.88 -6.65 -11.46
N GLY A 103 11.92 -6.43 -10.15
CA GLY A 103 12.69 -7.24 -9.21
C GLY A 103 12.19 -8.69 -9.16
N GLN A 104 10.87 -8.90 -9.07
CA GLN A 104 10.31 -10.25 -9.08
C GLN A 104 10.49 -10.92 -10.45
N ASN A 105 10.33 -10.17 -11.55
CA ASN A 105 10.58 -10.71 -12.90
C ASN A 105 12.02 -11.19 -13.09
N ALA A 106 12.99 -10.49 -12.52
CA ALA A 106 14.39 -10.91 -12.54
C ALA A 106 14.65 -12.15 -11.65
N SER A 107 13.89 -12.33 -10.58
CA SER A 107 14.02 -13.44 -9.62
C SER A 107 13.26 -14.71 -10.05
N GLY A 108 12.30 -14.58 -10.97
CA GLY A 108 11.40 -15.66 -11.40
C GLY A 108 10.04 -15.61 -10.71
N TRP A 109 9.00 -16.09 -11.42
CA TRP A 109 7.61 -15.96 -10.99
C TRP A 109 7.05 -17.17 -10.23
N THR A 110 7.59 -18.36 -10.49
CA THR A 110 7.09 -19.58 -9.85
C THR A 110 7.81 -19.87 -8.53
N SER A 111 7.07 -20.40 -7.57
CA SER A 111 7.57 -20.90 -6.28
C SER A 111 7.41 -22.41 -6.17
N GLY A 112 8.10 -23.03 -5.21
CA GLY A 112 7.86 -24.39 -4.76
C GLY A 112 6.57 -24.54 -3.94
N TYR A 113 5.94 -23.40 -3.58
CA TYR A 113 4.79 -23.32 -2.68
C TYR A 113 3.62 -22.62 -3.36
N TYR A 114 2.45 -23.24 -3.34
CA TYR A 114 1.25 -22.69 -3.97
C TYR A 114 0.68 -21.46 -3.23
N ASP A 115 0.84 -21.36 -1.92
CA ASP A 115 0.46 -20.20 -1.14
C ASP A 115 1.32 -18.96 -1.45
N ASP A 116 2.62 -19.15 -1.67
CA ASP A 116 3.52 -18.10 -2.16
C ASP A 116 2.95 -17.45 -3.45
N GLU A 117 2.58 -18.30 -4.40
CA GLU A 117 2.02 -17.86 -5.68
C GLU A 117 0.65 -17.20 -5.50
N CYS A 118 -0.16 -17.62 -4.51
CA CYS A 118 -1.41 -16.95 -4.16
C CYS A 118 -1.17 -15.51 -3.67
N TRP A 119 -0.20 -15.31 -2.77
CA TRP A 119 0.16 -13.98 -2.29
C TRP A 119 0.61 -13.06 -3.42
N MET A 120 1.48 -13.56 -4.30
CA MET A 120 1.96 -12.81 -5.45
C MET A 120 0.83 -12.50 -6.45
N THR A 121 -0.07 -13.45 -6.69
CA THR A 121 -1.25 -13.23 -7.55
C THR A 121 -2.14 -12.11 -7.01
N VAL A 122 -2.35 -12.06 -5.69
CA VAL A 122 -3.09 -10.98 -5.04
C VAL A 122 -2.38 -9.63 -5.22
N ALA A 123 -1.07 -9.56 -4.99
CA ALA A 123 -0.28 -8.34 -5.21
C ALA A 123 -0.36 -7.87 -6.67
N LEU A 124 -0.21 -8.78 -7.63
CA LEU A 124 -0.32 -8.48 -9.07
C LEU A 124 -1.71 -7.94 -9.46
N THR A 125 -2.80 -8.53 -8.91
CA THR A 125 -4.15 -7.99 -9.19
C THR A 125 -4.32 -6.58 -8.64
N ARG A 126 -3.71 -6.25 -7.48
CA ARG A 126 -3.73 -4.89 -6.94
C ARG A 126 -2.88 -3.93 -7.78
N ALA A 127 -1.71 -4.37 -8.24
CA ALA A 127 -0.88 -3.58 -9.14
C ALA A 127 -1.63 -3.25 -10.45
N TYR A 128 -2.38 -4.22 -10.99
CA TYR A 128 -3.30 -3.97 -12.12
C TYR A 128 -4.37 -2.94 -11.78
N ASP A 129 -5.02 -3.05 -10.62
CA ASP A 129 -6.06 -2.10 -10.19
C ASP A 129 -5.53 -0.66 -10.11
N LEU A 130 -4.31 -0.50 -9.61
CA LEU A 130 -3.68 0.81 -9.41
C LEU A 130 -3.11 1.42 -10.69
N THR A 131 -2.67 0.59 -11.65
CA THR A 131 -1.95 1.07 -12.84
C THR A 131 -2.75 0.91 -14.13
N GLY A 132 -3.69 -0.04 -14.18
CA GLY A 132 -4.38 -0.47 -15.39
C GLY A 132 -3.48 -1.16 -16.43
N ASP A 133 -2.21 -1.45 -16.08
CA ASP A 133 -1.30 -2.14 -16.99
C ASP A 133 -1.57 -3.64 -16.99
N THR A 134 -1.95 -4.14 -18.17
CA THR A 134 -2.36 -5.54 -18.36
C THR A 134 -1.24 -6.55 -18.11
N LYS A 135 0.03 -6.14 -18.11
CA LYS A 135 1.14 -7.05 -17.79
C LYS A 135 1.00 -7.67 -16.39
N TYR A 136 0.51 -6.91 -15.40
CA TYR A 136 0.27 -7.42 -14.05
C TYR A 136 -0.86 -8.46 -14.05
N LEU A 137 -1.97 -8.17 -14.75
CA LEU A 137 -3.08 -9.12 -14.85
C LEU A 137 -2.68 -10.39 -15.61
N ASN A 138 -1.92 -10.26 -16.71
CA ASN A 138 -1.42 -11.40 -17.48
C ASN A 138 -0.51 -12.29 -16.61
N GLN A 139 0.37 -11.70 -15.81
CA GLN A 139 1.23 -12.46 -14.91
C GLN A 139 0.42 -13.11 -13.77
N ALA A 140 -0.58 -12.40 -13.21
CA ALA A 140 -1.48 -12.96 -12.22
C ALA A 140 -2.24 -14.18 -12.75
N THR A 141 -2.75 -14.13 -13.98
CA THR A 141 -3.44 -15.26 -14.61
C THR A 141 -2.50 -16.44 -14.88
N ALA A 142 -1.25 -16.18 -15.25
CA ALA A 142 -0.24 -17.23 -15.45
C ALA A 142 0.09 -17.97 -14.15
N LEU A 143 0.30 -17.25 -13.04
CA LEU A 143 0.50 -17.85 -11.72
C LEU A 143 -0.73 -18.61 -11.25
N TYR A 144 -1.92 -18.08 -11.47
CA TYR A 144 -3.13 -18.76 -11.05
C TYR A 144 -3.38 -20.06 -11.81
N ALA A 145 -2.94 -20.16 -13.06
CA ALA A 145 -2.98 -21.41 -13.81
C ALA A 145 -2.07 -22.48 -13.17
N ASP A 146 -0.91 -22.09 -12.65
CA ASP A 146 -0.03 -23.00 -11.91
C ASP A 146 -0.65 -23.39 -10.55
N ILE A 147 -1.18 -22.44 -9.79
CA ILE A 147 -1.88 -22.69 -8.53
C ILE A 147 -2.98 -23.75 -8.70
N THR A 148 -3.76 -23.69 -9.78
CA THR A 148 -4.84 -24.66 -10.01
C THR A 148 -4.37 -26.10 -10.16
N THR A 149 -3.11 -26.33 -10.56
CA THR A 149 -2.52 -27.67 -10.67
C THR A 149 -2.33 -28.36 -9.33
N GLY A 150 -2.29 -27.59 -8.24
CA GLY A 150 -2.21 -28.11 -6.87
C GLY A 150 -3.50 -28.71 -6.34
N TRP A 151 -4.63 -28.64 -7.07
CA TRP A 151 -5.88 -29.24 -6.63
C TRP A 151 -5.81 -30.77 -6.65
N ASP A 152 -6.12 -31.41 -5.53
CA ASP A 152 -6.14 -32.86 -5.39
C ASP A 152 -7.47 -33.34 -4.81
N THR A 153 -7.93 -34.49 -5.30
CA THR A 153 -9.19 -35.14 -4.87
C THR A 153 -8.97 -36.49 -4.21
N THR A 154 -7.73 -36.91 -4.03
CA THR A 154 -7.35 -38.27 -3.61
C THR A 154 -6.83 -38.34 -2.18
N CYS A 155 -6.14 -37.31 -1.70
CA CYS A 155 -5.62 -37.14 -0.34
C CYS A 155 -6.50 -36.08 0.39
N CYS A 156 -6.55 -35.99 1.70
CA CYS A 156 -6.00 -36.81 2.74
C CYS A 156 -7.13 -37.12 3.72
N GLY A 157 -7.10 -38.29 4.34
CA GLY A 157 -8.11 -38.71 5.29
C GLY A 157 -9.50 -38.94 4.68
N PRO A 158 -10.58 -38.91 5.49
CA PRO A 158 -11.94 -39.19 5.02
C PRO A 158 -12.50 -38.07 4.11
N SER A 159 -12.04 -36.83 4.29
CA SER A 159 -12.46 -35.66 3.50
C SER A 159 -11.43 -35.39 2.42
N ARG A 160 -11.50 -36.14 1.34
CA ARG A 160 -10.58 -36.01 0.20
C ARG A 160 -10.88 -34.72 -0.57
N GLY A 161 -9.83 -33.95 -0.91
CA GLY A 161 -9.93 -32.69 -1.65
C GLY A 161 -8.95 -31.65 -1.14
N GLY A 162 -9.02 -30.45 -1.71
CA GLY A 162 -8.20 -29.31 -1.33
C GLY A 162 -6.92 -29.15 -2.12
N LEU A 163 -6.37 -27.94 -2.05
CA LEU A 163 -5.14 -27.56 -2.69
C LEU A 163 -3.95 -27.96 -1.81
N TRP A 164 -2.91 -28.53 -2.42
CA TRP A 164 -1.65 -28.74 -1.75
C TRP A 164 -1.02 -27.40 -1.33
N TRP A 165 -0.28 -27.40 -0.22
CA TRP A 165 0.51 -26.26 0.21
C TRP A 165 1.70 -26.02 -0.68
N ASP A 166 2.39 -27.12 -1.02
CA ASP A 166 3.61 -27.13 -1.81
C ASP A 166 3.56 -28.15 -2.97
N LYS A 167 4.47 -27.99 -3.91
CA LYS A 167 4.62 -28.88 -5.07
C LYS A 167 5.23 -30.25 -4.71
N ALA A 168 5.73 -30.39 -3.48
CA ALA A 168 6.18 -31.67 -2.93
C ALA A 168 5.05 -32.48 -2.29
N HIS A 169 3.83 -31.89 -2.18
CA HIS A 169 2.64 -32.52 -1.65
C HIS A 169 2.77 -32.94 -0.16
N THR A 170 3.38 -32.08 0.65
CA THR A 170 3.67 -32.40 2.07
C THR A 170 2.45 -32.22 2.98
N GLN A 171 1.59 -31.26 2.68
CA GLN A 171 0.38 -30.94 3.45
C GLN A 171 -0.61 -30.09 2.64
N LYS A 172 -1.83 -29.95 3.14
CA LYS A 172 -2.84 -29.01 2.63
C LYS A 172 -3.08 -27.92 3.68
N ALA A 173 -2.79 -26.67 3.33
CA ALA A 173 -2.82 -25.55 4.28
C ALA A 173 -3.88 -24.51 3.93
N THR A 174 -4.36 -23.78 4.94
CA THR A 174 -5.27 -22.64 4.77
C THR A 174 -4.64 -21.57 3.89
N ALA A 175 -3.33 -21.33 4.01
CA ALA A 175 -2.61 -20.36 3.18
C ALA A 175 -2.86 -20.58 1.68
N ALA A 176 -2.68 -21.81 1.18
CA ALA A 176 -2.91 -22.14 -0.23
C ALA A 176 -4.40 -22.14 -0.59
N ASN A 177 -5.27 -22.75 0.23
CA ASN A 177 -6.67 -22.92 -0.11
C ASN A 177 -7.46 -21.60 -0.04
N ALA A 178 -7.36 -20.87 1.06
CA ALA A 178 -8.02 -19.56 1.18
C ALA A 178 -7.38 -18.53 0.24
N GLY A 179 -6.06 -18.59 0.05
CA GLY A 179 -5.34 -17.76 -0.91
C GLY A 179 -5.81 -17.96 -2.35
N ALA A 180 -5.98 -19.23 -2.79
CA ALA A 180 -6.49 -19.54 -4.13
C ALA A 180 -7.94 -19.08 -4.32
N ALA A 181 -8.80 -19.25 -3.30
CA ALA A 181 -10.18 -18.78 -3.35
C ALA A 181 -10.25 -17.24 -3.48
N LEU A 182 -9.43 -16.53 -2.70
CA LEU A 182 -9.32 -15.08 -2.73
C LEU A 182 -8.80 -14.58 -4.08
N ALA A 183 -7.68 -15.14 -4.56
CA ALA A 183 -7.06 -14.76 -5.81
C ALA A 183 -7.98 -15.03 -7.01
N GLY A 184 -8.67 -16.17 -7.04
CA GLY A 184 -9.60 -16.53 -8.11
C GLY A 184 -10.82 -15.63 -8.17
N ALA A 185 -11.41 -15.26 -7.03
CA ALA A 185 -12.50 -14.29 -6.97
C ALA A 185 -12.07 -12.92 -7.51
N ARG A 186 -10.86 -12.46 -7.16
CA ARG A 186 -10.29 -11.22 -7.68
C ARG A 186 -10.04 -11.25 -9.19
N LEU A 187 -9.51 -12.37 -9.71
CA LEU A 187 -9.31 -12.54 -11.15
C LEU A 187 -10.63 -12.54 -11.91
N TYR A 188 -11.67 -13.22 -11.39
CA TYR A 188 -13.00 -13.16 -11.99
C TYR A 188 -13.54 -11.73 -12.10
N GLN A 189 -13.44 -10.95 -11.04
CA GLN A 189 -13.93 -9.56 -11.02
C GLN A 189 -13.25 -8.68 -12.08
N ARG A 190 -12.02 -9.00 -12.50
CA ARG A 190 -11.21 -8.21 -13.45
C ARG A 190 -11.29 -8.73 -14.87
N THR A 191 -11.56 -10.02 -15.04
CA THR A 191 -11.56 -10.66 -16.38
C THR A 191 -12.95 -11.05 -16.85
N GLY A 192 -13.92 -11.22 -15.97
CA GLY A 192 -15.24 -11.80 -16.27
C GLY A 192 -15.20 -13.31 -16.56
N ASN A 193 -14.03 -13.96 -16.50
CA ASN A 193 -13.91 -15.39 -16.79
C ASN A 193 -14.42 -16.24 -15.63
N SER A 194 -15.56 -16.89 -15.83
CA SER A 194 -16.24 -17.72 -14.82
C SER A 194 -15.42 -18.92 -14.34
N ALA A 195 -14.41 -19.38 -15.08
CA ALA A 195 -13.55 -20.46 -14.64
C ALA A 195 -12.83 -20.11 -13.32
N TYR A 196 -12.41 -18.85 -13.17
CA TYR A 196 -11.77 -18.38 -11.93
C TYR A 196 -12.73 -18.40 -10.74
N LEU A 197 -13.97 -17.92 -10.92
CA LEU A 197 -14.98 -17.92 -9.88
C LEU A 197 -15.38 -19.35 -9.49
N ASN A 198 -15.59 -20.22 -10.47
CA ASN A 198 -15.96 -21.62 -10.23
C ASN A 198 -14.91 -22.35 -9.39
N PHE A 199 -13.62 -22.18 -9.74
CA PHE A 199 -12.54 -22.78 -8.98
C PHE A 199 -12.40 -22.15 -7.57
N ALA A 200 -12.51 -20.84 -7.45
CA ALA A 200 -12.50 -20.15 -6.17
C ALA A 200 -13.62 -20.66 -5.23
N GLN A 201 -14.82 -20.82 -5.75
CA GLN A 201 -15.97 -21.37 -5.00
C GLN A 201 -15.76 -22.85 -4.64
N GLN A 202 -15.18 -23.65 -5.53
CA GLN A 202 -14.87 -25.05 -5.28
C GLN A 202 -13.90 -25.19 -4.10
N VAL A 203 -12.79 -24.48 -4.14
CA VAL A 203 -11.76 -24.51 -3.09
C VAL A 203 -12.33 -23.98 -1.76
N TYR A 204 -13.01 -22.83 -1.80
CA TYR A 204 -13.64 -22.24 -0.62
C TYR A 204 -14.66 -23.16 0.02
N SER A 205 -15.55 -23.78 -0.77
CA SER A 205 -16.58 -24.66 -0.26
C SER A 205 -16.00 -25.92 0.39
N TYR A 206 -14.96 -26.50 -0.23
CA TYR A 206 -14.26 -27.63 0.36
C TYR A 206 -13.62 -27.24 1.70
N TRP A 207 -12.87 -26.12 1.72
CA TRP A 207 -12.13 -25.69 2.90
C TRP A 207 -13.08 -25.33 4.04
N SER A 208 -14.15 -24.59 3.75
CA SER A 208 -15.17 -24.21 4.74
C SER A 208 -15.89 -25.41 5.35
N ALA A 209 -16.18 -26.43 4.55
CA ALA A 209 -16.89 -27.63 5.03
C ALA A 209 -16.00 -28.54 5.87
N ASN A 210 -14.69 -28.55 5.66
CA ASN A 210 -13.79 -29.53 6.25
C ASN A 210 -12.78 -28.95 7.24
N MET A 211 -12.40 -27.68 7.10
CA MET A 211 -11.28 -27.08 7.80
C MET A 211 -11.67 -25.88 8.68
N VAL A 212 -12.96 -25.60 8.79
CA VAL A 212 -13.53 -24.64 9.75
C VAL A 212 -14.26 -25.42 10.84
N ASP A 213 -13.97 -25.11 12.09
CA ASP A 213 -14.72 -25.68 13.21
C ASP A 213 -16.17 -25.16 13.18
N PRO A 214 -17.17 -26.02 13.08
CA PRO A 214 -18.56 -25.59 12.88
C PRO A 214 -19.20 -24.92 14.11
N THR A 215 -18.54 -24.99 15.28
CA THR A 215 -19.05 -24.43 16.54
C THR A 215 -18.33 -23.13 16.89
N THR A 216 -17.01 -23.14 16.80
CA THR A 216 -16.18 -22.00 17.21
C THR A 216 -15.83 -21.08 16.05
N PHE A 217 -15.89 -21.57 14.80
CA PHE A 217 -15.44 -20.91 13.56
C PHE A 217 -13.92 -20.69 13.49
N GLN A 218 -13.14 -21.40 14.35
CA GLN A 218 -11.70 -21.47 14.23
C GLN A 218 -11.31 -22.08 12.88
N ILE A 219 -10.29 -21.54 12.25
CA ILE A 219 -9.73 -22.08 11.02
C ILE A 219 -8.61 -23.06 11.37
N CYS A 220 -8.65 -24.26 10.78
CA CYS A 220 -7.57 -25.21 10.85
C CYS A 220 -6.39 -24.69 10.01
N ASP A 221 -5.19 -24.65 10.59
CA ASP A 221 -4.00 -24.18 9.89
C ASP A 221 -3.66 -25.07 8.69
N HIS A 222 -3.50 -26.37 8.92
CA HIS A 222 -3.24 -27.33 7.86
C HIS A 222 -3.72 -28.77 8.22
N MET A 223 -3.73 -29.61 7.20
CA MET A 223 -3.94 -31.04 7.31
C MET A 223 -2.74 -31.77 6.67
N ASN A 224 -2.10 -32.66 7.42
CA ASN A 224 -0.99 -33.45 6.91
C ASN A 224 -1.49 -34.60 6.00
N THR A 225 -0.56 -35.33 5.37
CA THR A 225 -0.87 -36.43 4.45
C THR A 225 -1.60 -37.61 5.10
N SER A 226 -1.51 -37.78 6.42
CA SER A 226 -2.30 -38.77 7.16
C SER A 226 -3.76 -38.35 7.42
N GLY A 227 -4.12 -37.11 7.09
CA GLY A 227 -5.45 -36.54 7.36
C GLY A 227 -5.60 -35.95 8.75
N THR A 228 -4.51 -35.82 9.51
CA THR A 228 -4.54 -35.17 10.83
C THR A 228 -4.59 -33.67 10.65
N LYS A 229 -5.56 -33.03 11.29
CA LYS A 229 -5.75 -31.58 11.29
C LYS A 229 -4.94 -30.94 12.40
N VAL A 230 -4.29 -29.80 12.10
CA VAL A 230 -3.49 -29.00 13.03
C VAL A 230 -4.17 -27.65 13.22
N TRP A 231 -4.48 -27.29 14.46
CA TRP A 231 -5.28 -26.12 14.83
C TRP A 231 -4.40 -25.05 15.50
N TRP A 232 -3.36 -24.59 14.80
CA TRP A 232 -2.56 -23.47 15.28
C TRP A 232 -3.37 -22.17 15.22
N ARG A 233 -3.18 -21.33 16.24
CA ARG A 233 -3.83 -20.03 16.33
C ARG A 233 -2.92 -18.97 15.69
N PHE A 234 -3.06 -18.82 14.42
CA PHE A 234 -2.34 -17.81 13.64
C PHE A 234 -3.34 -16.93 12.91
N THR A 235 -3.33 -15.64 13.23
CA THR A 235 -4.30 -14.65 12.75
C THR A 235 -4.47 -14.63 11.23
N TYR A 236 -3.44 -15.04 10.46
CA TYR A 236 -3.51 -15.09 9.01
C TYR A 236 -4.52 -16.12 8.48
N ASN A 237 -4.76 -17.20 9.20
CA ASN A 237 -5.72 -18.23 8.80
C ASN A 237 -7.14 -17.65 8.72
N GLU A 238 -7.57 -17.02 9.81
CA GLU A 238 -8.84 -16.32 9.89
C GLU A 238 -8.86 -15.14 8.90
N GLY A 239 -7.79 -14.36 8.84
CA GLY A 239 -7.65 -13.23 7.92
C GLY A 239 -7.86 -13.61 6.47
N LEU A 240 -7.20 -14.68 5.98
CA LEU A 240 -7.36 -15.16 4.60
C LEU A 240 -8.78 -15.64 4.30
N MET A 241 -9.38 -16.41 5.22
CA MET A 241 -10.75 -16.87 5.04
C MET A 241 -11.75 -15.72 5.06
N ILE A 242 -11.55 -14.70 5.90
CA ILE A 242 -12.32 -13.46 5.87
C ILE A 242 -12.14 -12.78 4.51
N GLY A 243 -10.91 -12.64 4.03
CA GLY A 243 -10.59 -12.05 2.73
C GLY A 243 -11.26 -12.78 1.57
N ALA A 244 -11.13 -14.11 1.52
CA ALA A 244 -11.77 -14.93 0.50
C ALA A 244 -13.30 -14.80 0.53
N SER A 245 -13.89 -14.77 1.73
CA SER A 245 -15.33 -14.58 1.91
C SER A 245 -15.79 -13.21 1.39
N VAL A 246 -15.06 -12.14 1.69
CA VAL A 246 -15.39 -10.78 1.22
C VAL A 246 -15.29 -10.69 -0.30
N GLU A 247 -14.21 -11.24 -0.91
CA GLU A 247 -14.05 -11.23 -2.38
C GLU A 247 -15.12 -12.06 -3.08
N LEU A 248 -15.52 -13.22 -2.53
CA LEU A 248 -16.61 -14.03 -3.07
C LEU A 248 -17.97 -13.34 -2.92
N TYR A 249 -18.19 -12.62 -1.82
CA TYR A 249 -19.38 -11.76 -1.70
C TYR A 249 -19.39 -10.67 -2.78
N GLU A 250 -18.29 -9.99 -3.00
CA GLU A 250 -18.19 -8.93 -4.04
C GLU A 250 -18.39 -9.50 -5.45
N ALA A 251 -17.92 -10.73 -5.69
CA ALA A 251 -18.05 -11.40 -6.98
C ALA A 251 -19.46 -11.93 -7.27
N THR A 252 -20.21 -12.35 -6.22
CA THR A 252 -21.48 -13.09 -6.38
C THR A 252 -22.71 -12.37 -5.84
N GLY A 253 -22.52 -11.40 -4.93
CA GLY A 253 -23.61 -10.77 -4.18
C GLY A 253 -24.24 -11.66 -3.10
N SER A 254 -23.75 -12.89 -2.87
CA SER A 254 -24.36 -13.83 -1.91
C SER A 254 -24.04 -13.46 -0.46
N PRO A 255 -25.05 -13.13 0.37
CA PRO A 255 -24.83 -12.68 1.76
C PRO A 255 -24.29 -13.79 2.67
N SER A 256 -24.34 -15.05 2.27
CA SER A 256 -23.79 -16.18 3.03
C SER A 256 -22.28 -16.05 3.26
N TYR A 257 -21.55 -15.48 2.30
CA TYR A 257 -20.11 -15.22 2.44
C TYR A 257 -19.81 -14.16 3.50
N LEU A 258 -20.61 -13.07 3.56
CA LEU A 258 -20.45 -12.08 4.63
C LEU A 258 -20.81 -12.65 6.00
N ALA A 259 -21.81 -13.53 6.09
CA ALA A 259 -22.13 -14.21 7.33
C ALA A 259 -20.98 -15.10 7.81
N ALA A 260 -20.37 -15.87 6.90
CA ALA A 260 -19.18 -16.67 7.20
C ALA A 260 -18.00 -15.80 7.67
N ALA A 261 -17.70 -14.70 6.95
CA ALA A 261 -16.66 -13.76 7.33
C ALA A 261 -16.87 -13.18 8.74
N ASN A 262 -18.11 -12.81 9.09
CA ASN A 262 -18.43 -12.29 10.42
C ASN A 262 -18.26 -13.33 11.53
N ASN A 263 -18.61 -14.59 11.30
CA ASN A 263 -18.42 -15.67 12.27
C ASN A 263 -16.92 -15.92 12.53
N ILE A 264 -16.13 -16.02 11.47
CA ILE A 264 -14.66 -16.20 11.55
C ILE A 264 -14.01 -15.00 12.24
N ALA A 265 -14.38 -13.77 11.86
CA ALA A 265 -13.90 -12.57 12.52
C ALA A 265 -14.26 -12.52 14.01
N GLY A 266 -15.46 -13.02 14.39
CA GLY A 266 -15.86 -13.15 15.78
C GLY A 266 -14.92 -14.07 16.58
N TYR A 267 -14.50 -15.20 16.00
CA TYR A 267 -13.49 -16.08 16.60
C TYR A 267 -12.14 -15.35 16.75
N MET A 268 -11.62 -14.76 15.67
CA MET A 268 -10.33 -14.09 15.66
C MET A 268 -10.23 -12.99 16.74
N ILE A 269 -11.20 -12.07 16.79
CA ILE A 269 -11.18 -10.98 17.77
C ILE A 269 -11.47 -11.42 19.21
N GLY A 270 -12.05 -12.61 19.39
CA GLY A 270 -12.32 -13.20 20.71
C GLY A 270 -11.18 -14.05 21.26
N HIS A 271 -10.29 -14.59 20.42
CA HIS A 271 -9.30 -15.59 20.81
C HIS A 271 -7.86 -15.29 20.37
N GLU A 272 -7.68 -14.44 19.36
CA GLU A 272 -6.37 -14.13 18.77
C GLU A 272 -5.99 -12.67 19.01
N VAL A 273 -6.22 -12.23 20.22
CA VAL A 273 -5.89 -10.90 20.72
C VAL A 273 -5.25 -10.99 22.11
N THR A 274 -4.44 -9.99 22.43
CA THR A 274 -3.92 -9.79 23.78
C THR A 274 -4.41 -8.44 24.34
N PRO A 275 -4.80 -8.37 25.62
CA PRO A 275 -5.23 -7.11 26.23
C PRO A 275 -4.06 -6.15 26.43
N THR A 276 -4.28 -4.87 26.17
CA THR A 276 -3.34 -3.78 26.45
C THR A 276 -4.06 -2.58 27.03
N SER A 277 -3.32 -1.53 27.41
CA SER A 277 -3.91 -0.23 27.81
C SER A 277 -4.68 0.47 26.68
N TYR A 278 -4.48 0.06 25.43
CA TYR A 278 -5.20 0.59 24.26
C TYR A 278 -6.44 -0.24 23.88
N GLY A 279 -6.59 -1.42 24.49
CA GLY A 279 -7.63 -2.39 24.19
C GLY A 279 -7.06 -3.72 23.69
N PRO A 280 -7.88 -4.59 23.07
CA PRO A 280 -7.45 -5.86 22.51
C PRO A 280 -6.63 -5.66 21.22
N VAL A 281 -5.42 -6.20 21.18
CA VAL A 281 -4.46 -6.09 20.08
C VAL A 281 -4.26 -7.45 19.43
N LEU A 282 -4.24 -7.54 18.09
CA LEU A 282 -3.99 -8.80 17.37
C LEU A 282 -2.70 -9.49 17.84
N TYR A 283 -2.77 -10.80 18.06
CA TYR A 283 -1.71 -11.57 18.67
C TYR A 283 -1.70 -13.03 18.20
N ASP A 284 -0.55 -13.51 17.73
CA ASP A 284 -0.32 -14.88 17.25
C ASP A 284 0.34 -15.78 18.31
N GLY A 285 -0.04 -15.64 19.58
CA GLY A 285 0.55 -16.41 20.67
C GLY A 285 1.99 -15.97 20.98
N SER A 286 2.80 -16.93 21.49
CA SER A 286 4.20 -16.68 21.83
C SER A 286 5.14 -16.59 20.62
N ASN A 287 4.62 -16.73 19.40
CA ASN A 287 5.39 -16.79 18.14
C ASN A 287 6.53 -17.84 18.15
N THR A 288 6.39 -18.89 18.94
CA THR A 288 7.38 -19.97 19.00
C THR A 288 6.98 -21.09 18.04
N GLY A 289 7.94 -21.58 17.26
CA GLY A 289 7.76 -22.73 16.38
C GLY A 289 7.25 -22.44 14.96
N CYS A 290 7.11 -21.17 14.58
CA CYS A 290 6.67 -20.77 13.23
C CYS A 290 7.81 -20.40 12.27
N GLY A 291 9.08 -20.63 12.65
CA GLY A 291 10.25 -20.42 11.76
C GLY A 291 10.49 -18.98 11.28
N GLY A 292 9.80 -17.98 11.84
CA GLY A 292 9.86 -16.58 11.39
C GLY A 292 8.64 -16.13 10.58
N ASP A 293 7.89 -17.03 9.98
CA ASP A 293 6.72 -16.69 9.14
C ASP A 293 5.63 -15.93 9.92
N CYS A 294 5.43 -16.26 11.21
CA CYS A 294 4.48 -15.56 12.08
C CYS A 294 4.79 -14.07 12.31
N HIS A 295 5.94 -13.60 11.88
CA HIS A 295 6.27 -12.19 11.95
C HIS A 295 5.35 -11.35 11.03
N GLU A 296 4.92 -11.91 9.90
CA GLU A 296 4.02 -11.26 8.94
C GLU A 296 2.52 -11.48 9.23
N PHE A 297 2.12 -12.56 9.91
CA PHE A 297 0.74 -13.06 9.96
C PHE A 297 -0.32 -12.02 10.32
N LYS A 298 -0.01 -11.08 11.20
CA LYS A 298 -0.94 -10.00 11.58
C LYS A 298 -1.20 -9.00 10.45
N GLY A 299 -0.29 -8.88 9.48
CA GLY A 299 -0.45 -7.99 8.32
C GLY A 299 -1.69 -8.34 7.48
N PRO A 300 -1.76 -9.54 6.88
CA PRO A 300 -2.94 -9.99 6.15
C PRO A 300 -4.20 -10.06 7.02
N ALA A 301 -4.10 -10.51 8.29
CA ALA A 301 -5.25 -10.52 9.20
C ALA A 301 -5.85 -9.14 9.39
N TYR A 302 -5.02 -8.14 9.65
CA TYR A 302 -5.44 -6.75 9.79
C TYR A 302 -6.08 -6.21 8.52
N ARG A 303 -5.46 -6.45 7.36
CA ARG A 303 -5.96 -6.02 6.04
C ARG A 303 -7.37 -6.53 5.78
N TYR A 304 -7.60 -7.82 5.98
CA TYR A 304 -8.90 -8.42 5.65
C TYR A 304 -9.97 -8.13 6.70
N LEU A 305 -9.60 -7.94 7.98
CA LEU A 305 -10.52 -7.43 8.98
C LEU A 305 -10.97 -5.99 8.67
N MET A 306 -10.05 -5.13 8.19
CA MET A 306 -10.39 -3.78 7.71
C MET A 306 -11.34 -3.84 6.51
N ARG A 307 -11.12 -4.76 5.55
CA ARG A 307 -12.03 -4.93 4.41
C ARG A 307 -13.42 -5.37 4.84
N LEU A 308 -13.51 -6.29 5.80
CA LEU A 308 -14.80 -6.71 6.36
C LEU A 308 -15.49 -5.56 7.10
N TYR A 309 -14.75 -4.82 7.93
CA TYR A 309 -15.28 -3.64 8.63
C TYR A 309 -15.83 -2.58 7.65
N ALA A 310 -15.16 -2.37 6.52
CA ALA A 310 -15.64 -1.45 5.48
C ALA A 310 -16.97 -1.88 4.81
N LYS A 311 -17.38 -3.16 4.93
CA LYS A 311 -18.70 -3.63 4.46
C LYS A 311 -19.83 -3.33 5.44
N ASP A 312 -19.52 -3.24 6.73
CA ASP A 312 -20.48 -2.88 7.78
C ASP A 312 -19.76 -2.16 8.94
N THR A 313 -19.70 -0.83 8.85
CA THR A 313 -19.07 0.02 9.86
C THR A 313 -19.84 0.08 11.20
N THR A 314 -21.01 -0.53 11.29
CA THR A 314 -21.76 -0.67 12.56
C THR A 314 -21.13 -1.73 13.48
N LYS A 315 -20.25 -2.58 12.97
CA LYS A 315 -19.51 -3.60 13.72
C LYS A 315 -18.36 -2.97 14.52
N THR A 316 -18.70 -2.18 15.52
CA THR A 316 -17.74 -1.41 16.32
C THR A 316 -16.69 -2.26 17.03
N GLN A 317 -16.97 -3.55 17.30
CA GLN A 317 -16.00 -4.49 17.85
C GLN A 317 -14.79 -4.70 16.94
N TYR A 318 -14.95 -4.69 15.61
CA TYR A 318 -13.82 -4.77 14.67
C TYR A 318 -12.97 -3.50 14.72
N TYR A 319 -13.64 -2.34 14.72
CA TYR A 319 -12.96 -1.06 14.86
C TYR A 319 -12.14 -0.97 16.16
N THR A 320 -12.67 -1.50 17.26
CA THR A 320 -11.99 -1.52 18.56
C THR A 320 -10.65 -2.25 18.48
N VAL A 321 -10.62 -3.45 17.88
CA VAL A 321 -9.38 -4.24 17.71
C VAL A 321 -8.42 -3.56 16.74
N LEU A 322 -8.93 -3.06 15.60
CA LEU A 322 -8.15 -2.38 14.57
C LEU A 322 -7.48 -1.12 15.14
N LYS A 323 -8.26 -0.29 15.85
CA LYS A 323 -7.73 0.93 16.48
C LYS A 323 -6.72 0.61 17.58
N ALA A 324 -7.05 -0.31 18.48
CA ALA A 324 -6.15 -0.71 19.56
C ALA A 324 -4.83 -1.26 19.02
N SER A 325 -4.87 -2.04 17.94
CA SER A 325 -3.66 -2.57 17.28
C SER A 325 -2.81 -1.45 16.67
N ALA A 326 -3.41 -0.47 15.99
CA ALA A 326 -2.68 0.66 15.42
C ALA A 326 -2.05 1.56 16.50
N ASP A 327 -2.80 1.86 17.57
CA ASP A 327 -2.31 2.67 18.70
C ASP A 327 -1.19 1.97 19.46
N ALA A 328 -1.32 0.66 19.69
CA ALA A 328 -0.31 -0.15 20.36
C ALA A 328 0.97 -0.28 19.52
N LEU A 329 0.86 -0.50 18.24
CA LEU A 329 2.01 -0.49 17.32
C LEU A 329 2.87 0.75 17.53
N TRP A 330 2.24 1.92 17.51
CA TRP A 330 2.98 3.19 17.65
C TRP A 330 3.50 3.45 19.06
N SER A 331 2.80 2.97 20.07
CA SER A 331 3.09 3.34 21.48
C SER A 331 3.86 2.28 22.25
N LEU A 332 3.70 0.99 21.92
CA LEU A 332 4.27 -0.13 22.67
C LEU A 332 5.29 -0.95 21.86
N ALA A 333 5.18 -0.97 20.52
CA ALA A 333 6.01 -1.81 19.67
C ALA A 333 7.05 -1.02 18.86
N LEU A 334 6.91 0.31 18.75
CA LEU A 334 7.81 1.18 17.98
C LEU A 334 9.14 1.38 18.73
N ASN A 335 10.25 1.03 18.08
CA ASN A 335 11.55 1.55 18.46
C ASN A 335 11.70 2.97 17.88
N ALA A 336 11.55 3.99 18.73
CA ALA A 336 11.52 5.39 18.30
C ALA A 336 12.87 5.90 17.74
N THR A 337 13.99 5.24 18.07
CA THR A 337 15.31 5.61 17.55
C THR A 337 15.52 5.13 16.11
N SER A 338 15.14 3.89 15.85
CA SER A 338 15.31 3.28 14.52
C SER A 338 14.07 3.31 13.66
N ILE A 339 12.89 3.62 14.24
CA ILE A 339 11.59 3.56 13.56
C ILE A 339 11.37 2.19 12.91
N VAL A 340 11.43 1.14 13.74
CA VAL A 340 11.07 -0.24 13.39
C VAL A 340 10.12 -0.80 14.43
N PHE A 341 9.36 -1.81 14.08
CA PHE A 341 8.29 -2.34 14.92
C PHE A 341 8.58 -3.77 15.37
N SER A 342 8.24 -4.05 16.62
CA SER A 342 8.37 -5.38 17.20
C SER A 342 7.33 -6.35 16.62
N VAL A 343 7.68 -7.64 16.56
CA VAL A 343 6.74 -8.69 16.13
C VAL A 343 5.50 -8.75 17.03
N ASN A 344 5.67 -8.60 18.34
CA ASN A 344 4.53 -8.46 19.24
C ASN A 344 4.11 -6.99 19.33
N TRP A 345 2.93 -6.68 18.83
CA TRP A 345 2.41 -5.32 18.81
C TRP A 345 2.07 -4.76 20.18
N ALA A 346 1.93 -5.63 21.19
CA ALA A 346 1.83 -5.23 22.61
C ALA A 346 3.18 -5.00 23.30
N GLY A 347 4.31 -5.10 22.58
CA GLY A 347 5.67 -5.02 23.10
C GLY A 347 6.21 -6.37 23.62
N PRO A 348 7.43 -6.45 24.10
CA PRO A 348 8.39 -5.35 24.28
C PRO A 348 9.02 -4.86 22.97
N ILE A 349 9.66 -3.67 23.04
CA ILE A 349 10.35 -3.05 21.91
C ILE A 349 11.59 -3.86 21.51
N GLN A 350 11.77 -4.08 20.22
CA GLN A 350 12.94 -4.71 19.62
C GLN A 350 13.81 -3.69 18.89
N SER A 351 15.11 -3.96 18.77
CA SER A 351 16.09 -3.11 18.06
C SER A 351 16.59 -3.74 16.77
N SER A 352 16.42 -5.04 16.64
CA SER A 352 16.73 -5.83 15.44
C SER A 352 15.46 -6.51 14.98
N VAL A 353 15.12 -6.36 13.72
CA VAL A 353 13.85 -6.81 13.14
C VAL A 353 14.09 -7.41 11.77
N ASP A 354 13.24 -8.34 11.36
CA ASP A 354 13.18 -8.76 9.97
C ASP A 354 12.17 -7.91 9.17
N GLN A 355 12.21 -8.09 7.87
CA GLN A 355 11.35 -7.35 6.94
C GLN A 355 9.87 -7.67 7.18
N ALA A 356 9.54 -8.92 7.48
CA ALA A 356 8.16 -9.38 7.64
C ALA A 356 7.45 -8.69 8.81
N GLN A 357 8.09 -8.59 10.00
CA GLN A 357 7.47 -7.95 11.16
C GLN A 357 7.26 -6.45 10.99
N ASP A 358 8.22 -5.76 10.35
CA ASP A 358 8.12 -4.32 10.09
C ASP A 358 7.08 -4.04 9.00
N ASN A 359 6.99 -4.94 8.01
CA ASN A 359 6.00 -4.90 6.94
C ASN A 359 4.56 -5.06 7.46
N ALA A 360 4.31 -6.05 8.34
CA ALA A 360 3.01 -6.24 8.96
C ALA A 360 2.51 -4.97 9.70
N ALA A 361 3.43 -4.27 10.38
CA ALA A 361 3.13 -3.00 11.02
C ALA A 361 2.81 -1.89 10.00
N CYS A 362 3.56 -1.80 8.90
CA CYS A 362 3.30 -0.86 7.82
C CYS A 362 1.92 -1.08 7.19
N ILE A 363 1.54 -2.33 6.92
CA ILE A 363 0.21 -2.68 6.43
C ILE A 363 -0.85 -2.16 7.39
N ALA A 364 -0.75 -2.48 8.69
CA ALA A 364 -1.74 -2.10 9.68
C ALA A 364 -1.90 -0.58 9.77
N LEU A 365 -0.80 0.17 9.88
CA LEU A 365 -0.82 1.63 10.02
C LEU A 365 -1.36 2.33 8.75
N ASN A 366 -0.95 1.87 7.55
CA ASN A 366 -1.45 2.45 6.30
C ASN A 366 -2.94 2.16 6.11
N ARG A 367 -3.39 0.92 6.35
CA ARG A 367 -4.81 0.54 6.26
C ARG A 367 -5.67 1.26 7.27
N PHE A 368 -5.19 1.45 8.50
CA PHE A 368 -5.94 2.20 9.50
C PHE A 368 -6.07 3.68 9.13
N ALA A 369 -4.99 4.31 8.69
CA ALA A 369 -5.02 5.71 8.27
C ALA A 369 -5.93 5.94 7.05
N GLN A 370 -5.97 5.00 6.11
CA GLN A 370 -6.74 5.10 4.87
C GLN A 370 -8.26 5.24 5.11
N GLN A 371 -8.81 4.73 6.23
CA GLN A 371 -10.24 4.86 6.54
C GLN A 371 -10.72 6.32 6.67
N TYR A 372 -9.79 7.23 6.97
CA TYR A 372 -10.07 8.66 7.08
C TYR A 372 -10.02 9.41 5.74
N GLY A 373 -9.92 8.66 4.64
CA GLY A 373 -9.79 9.19 3.29
C GLY A 373 -8.32 9.39 2.86
N PRO A 374 -8.10 9.86 1.63
CA PRO A 374 -6.75 10.16 1.15
C PRO A 374 -6.12 11.27 2.00
N TYR A 375 -4.85 11.13 2.29
CA TYR A 375 -4.11 12.16 3.03
C TYR A 375 -4.04 13.46 2.22
N PRO A 376 -4.67 14.55 2.68
CA PRO A 376 -4.68 15.81 1.95
C PRO A 376 -3.32 16.49 2.16
N GLY A 377 -2.27 16.08 1.50
CA GLY A 377 -1.00 16.75 1.74
C GLY A 377 0.24 16.06 1.21
N SER A 378 0.11 15.05 0.38
CA SER A 378 1.29 14.60 -0.37
C SER A 378 1.83 15.71 -1.26
N GLY A 379 1.01 16.74 -1.59
CA GLY A 379 1.42 18.01 -2.23
C GLY A 379 2.36 17.86 -3.44
N ILE A 380 2.70 16.61 -3.80
CA ILE A 380 3.60 16.26 -4.89
C ILE A 380 2.85 16.43 -6.19
N PRO A 381 3.23 17.39 -7.04
CA PRO A 381 2.63 17.58 -8.34
C PRO A 381 2.74 16.32 -9.20
N ARG A 382 1.75 16.05 -10.03
CA ARG A 382 1.68 14.84 -10.86
C ARG A 382 2.78 14.71 -11.91
N ASN A 383 3.34 15.83 -12.32
CA ASN A 383 4.49 15.91 -13.20
C ASN A 383 5.82 15.90 -12.46
N GLN A 384 5.81 15.62 -11.15
CA GLN A 384 6.99 15.43 -10.32
C GLN A 384 7.25 13.95 -10.12
N TYR A 385 8.44 13.53 -10.42
CA TYR A 385 8.96 12.17 -10.32
C TYR A 385 10.05 12.15 -9.25
N GLU A 386 9.79 11.48 -8.14
CA GLU A 386 10.75 11.38 -7.03
C GLU A 386 11.91 10.47 -7.41
N ALA A 387 13.13 10.88 -7.09
CA ALA A 387 14.34 10.15 -7.50
C ALA A 387 14.47 8.80 -6.80
N GLU A 388 13.99 8.70 -5.57
CA GLU A 388 13.96 7.45 -4.80
C GLU A 388 13.00 6.40 -5.37
N ASN A 389 12.04 6.80 -6.21
CA ASN A 389 11.12 5.91 -6.93
C ASN A 389 11.62 5.52 -8.33
N ALA A 390 12.71 6.10 -8.78
CA ALA A 390 13.30 5.83 -10.08
C ALA A 390 14.06 4.49 -10.09
N THR A 391 14.50 4.04 -11.28
CA THR A 391 15.42 2.91 -11.38
C THR A 391 16.83 3.36 -11.01
N LEU A 392 17.41 2.70 -10.00
CA LEU A 392 18.68 3.09 -9.40
C LEU A 392 19.81 2.17 -9.84
N HIS A 393 20.94 2.75 -10.26
CA HIS A 393 22.14 2.02 -10.66
C HIS A 393 23.33 2.44 -9.82
N ASN A 394 23.77 1.57 -8.90
CA ASN A 394 24.94 1.74 -8.03
C ASN A 394 24.99 3.06 -7.23
N VAL A 395 23.85 3.64 -6.92
CA VAL A 395 23.68 4.85 -6.12
C VAL A 395 23.09 4.51 -4.76
N SER A 396 23.18 5.44 -3.79
CA SER A 396 22.60 5.27 -2.46
C SER A 396 21.32 6.08 -2.31
N LEU A 397 20.40 5.52 -1.53
CA LEU A 397 19.16 6.15 -1.12
C LEU A 397 19.32 6.62 0.32
N GLU A 398 19.05 7.90 0.57
CA GLU A 398 19.23 8.54 1.87
C GLU A 398 18.05 9.45 2.22
N ALA A 399 17.91 9.77 3.52
CA ALA A 399 16.96 10.74 4.07
C ALA A 399 17.56 11.50 5.28
N ILE A 400 18.88 11.70 5.28
CA ILE A 400 19.62 12.28 6.40
C ILE A 400 19.46 13.81 6.43
N TYR A 401 19.53 14.45 5.27
CA TYR A 401 19.44 15.90 5.13
C TYR A 401 18.01 16.31 4.80
N GLY A 402 17.36 17.06 5.66
CA GLY A 402 15.96 17.47 5.54
C GLY A 402 15.63 18.32 4.32
N THR A 403 14.37 18.72 4.21
CA THR A 403 13.78 19.55 3.14
C THR A 403 13.64 18.89 1.75
N PHE A 404 13.96 17.59 1.59
CA PHE A 404 13.62 16.83 0.38
C PHE A 404 12.09 16.63 0.26
N THR A 405 11.64 16.26 -0.95
CA THR A 405 10.26 15.80 -1.19
C THR A 405 10.19 14.26 -1.16
N GLY A 406 9.01 13.68 -1.24
CA GLY A 406 8.89 12.23 -1.23
C GLY A 406 9.29 11.58 0.11
N TRP A 407 10.00 10.46 0.04
CA TRP A 407 10.43 9.71 1.21
C TRP A 407 11.97 9.60 1.34
N GLY A 408 12.75 10.22 0.41
CA GLY A 408 14.20 10.23 0.41
C GLY A 408 14.78 11.04 -0.75
N TYR A 409 16.06 10.83 -1.01
CA TYR A 409 16.78 11.38 -2.15
C TYR A 409 17.93 10.43 -2.54
N ILE A 410 18.48 10.59 -3.73
CA ILE A 410 19.61 9.79 -4.21
C ILE A 410 20.92 10.52 -3.96
N ALA A 411 21.87 9.80 -3.34
CA ALA A 411 23.17 10.31 -2.92
C ALA A 411 24.34 9.37 -3.26
N ALA A 412 25.53 9.71 -2.80
CA ALA A 412 26.75 8.91 -2.84
C ALA A 412 27.17 8.46 -4.26
N TRP A 413 26.99 9.30 -5.26
CA TRP A 413 27.35 9.01 -6.64
C TRP A 413 28.37 9.99 -7.24
N ASN A 414 29.56 9.49 -7.45
CA ASN A 414 30.69 10.21 -8.03
C ASN A 414 31.62 9.32 -8.85
N ALA A 415 31.09 8.18 -9.37
CA ALA A 415 31.84 7.19 -10.12
C ALA A 415 31.08 6.72 -11.36
N ASP A 416 31.81 6.26 -12.38
CA ASP A 416 31.26 5.69 -13.60
C ASP A 416 30.40 4.45 -13.31
N GLY A 417 29.32 4.29 -14.04
CA GLY A 417 28.33 3.22 -13.84
C GLY A 417 27.26 3.56 -12.79
N GLN A 418 27.24 4.78 -12.27
CA GLN A 418 26.21 5.28 -11.36
C GLN A 418 25.20 6.14 -12.11
N SER A 419 23.91 5.79 -12.02
CA SER A 419 22.83 6.56 -12.67
C SER A 419 21.47 6.39 -12.00
N VAL A 420 20.55 7.29 -12.37
CA VAL A 420 19.15 7.29 -11.98
C VAL A 420 18.31 7.44 -13.23
N ASP A 421 17.38 6.51 -13.48
CA ASP A 421 16.50 6.51 -14.65
C ASP A 421 15.06 6.78 -14.23
N PHE A 422 14.54 7.95 -14.60
CA PHE A 422 13.14 8.32 -14.40
C PHE A 422 12.28 7.80 -15.56
N ASN A 423 11.24 7.07 -15.26
CA ASN A 423 10.20 6.69 -16.20
C ASN A 423 9.13 7.78 -16.27
N VAL A 424 9.21 8.62 -17.31
CA VAL A 424 8.36 9.79 -17.50
C VAL A 424 7.28 9.47 -18.52
N ASN A 425 6.01 9.79 -18.24
CA ASN A 425 4.91 9.61 -19.19
C ASN A 425 4.35 10.97 -19.60
N CYS A 426 4.47 11.32 -20.88
CA CYS A 426 4.03 12.59 -21.43
C CYS A 426 2.72 12.47 -22.21
N THR A 427 1.88 13.50 -22.15
CA THR A 427 0.60 13.55 -22.87
C THR A 427 0.75 14.13 -24.27
N THR A 428 1.84 14.85 -24.53
CA THR A 428 2.11 15.51 -25.82
C THR A 428 3.51 15.18 -26.32
N THR A 429 3.69 15.16 -27.65
CA THR A 429 5.01 15.13 -28.28
C THR A 429 5.48 16.55 -28.52
N GLY A 430 6.75 16.85 -28.19
CA GLY A 430 7.36 18.15 -28.44
C GLY A 430 8.26 18.65 -27.31
N PRO A 431 8.48 19.98 -27.25
CA PRO A 431 9.35 20.57 -26.24
C PRO A 431 8.77 20.45 -24.84
N HIS A 432 9.57 19.88 -23.93
CA HIS A 432 9.29 19.79 -22.51
C HIS A 432 10.42 20.42 -21.69
N THR A 433 10.11 20.87 -20.50
CA THR A 433 11.11 21.29 -19.52
C THR A 433 11.36 20.16 -18.54
N LEU A 434 12.64 19.89 -18.24
CA LEU A 434 13.09 18.96 -17.19
C LEU A 434 13.74 19.79 -16.10
N ALA A 435 13.09 19.87 -14.93
CA ALA A 435 13.57 20.61 -13.78
C ALA A 435 14.01 19.63 -12.69
N PHE A 436 15.32 19.47 -12.51
CA PHE A 436 15.92 18.60 -11.51
C PHE A 436 16.11 19.36 -10.21
N ARG A 437 15.49 18.89 -9.13
CA ARG A 437 15.72 19.39 -7.77
C ARG A 437 16.90 18.64 -7.16
N TYR A 438 17.89 19.38 -6.66
CA TYR A 438 19.17 18.81 -6.24
C TYR A 438 19.81 19.60 -5.10
N ALA A 439 20.76 18.95 -4.37
CA ALA A 439 21.73 19.62 -3.52
C ALA A 439 23.16 19.25 -3.92
N ALA A 440 24.05 20.25 -3.96
CA ALA A 440 25.47 20.12 -4.28
C ALA A 440 26.31 20.79 -3.18
N GLY A 441 26.31 20.15 -1.99
CA GLY A 441 26.93 20.71 -0.77
C GLY A 441 28.44 20.74 -0.80
N ALA A 442 29.11 19.90 -1.63
CA ALA A 442 30.57 19.83 -1.74
C ALA A 442 31.14 20.71 -2.87
N GLY A 443 30.34 21.57 -3.47
CA GLY A 443 30.74 22.41 -4.60
C GLY A 443 29.99 22.08 -5.89
N ASN A 444 30.39 22.71 -7.01
CA ASN A 444 29.74 22.45 -8.30
C ASN A 444 29.88 20.97 -8.70
N ALA A 445 28.80 20.39 -9.18
CA ALA A 445 28.76 19.03 -9.72
C ALA A 445 28.35 19.05 -11.20
N SER A 446 28.57 17.96 -11.91
CA SER A 446 28.07 17.79 -13.28
C SER A 446 27.69 16.36 -13.58
N ARG A 447 26.69 16.19 -14.47
CA ARG A 447 26.15 14.90 -14.91
C ARG A 447 25.82 14.92 -16.40
N VAL A 448 25.77 13.75 -16.99
CA VAL A 448 25.13 13.53 -18.29
C VAL A 448 23.64 13.43 -18.05
N ILE A 449 22.83 14.14 -18.85
CA ILE A 449 21.39 13.93 -18.95
C ILE A 449 21.12 13.27 -20.28
N ALA A 450 20.61 12.02 -20.24
CA ALA A 450 20.19 11.30 -21.42
C ALA A 450 18.65 11.21 -21.49
N VAL A 451 18.12 11.18 -22.69
CA VAL A 451 16.68 11.02 -22.99
C VAL A 451 16.53 9.88 -23.96
N ASN A 452 15.78 8.87 -23.59
CA ASN A 452 15.54 7.66 -24.39
C ASN A 452 16.85 7.03 -24.91
N GLY A 453 17.88 6.98 -24.06
CA GLY A 453 19.20 6.42 -24.35
C GLY A 453 20.15 7.35 -25.13
N VAL A 454 19.73 8.56 -25.50
CA VAL A 454 20.56 9.55 -26.22
C VAL A 454 21.07 10.61 -25.25
N ASN A 455 22.38 10.86 -25.22
CA ASN A 455 22.99 11.93 -24.41
C ASN A 455 22.54 13.31 -24.90
N ALA A 456 21.46 13.82 -24.34
CA ALA A 456 20.89 15.11 -24.70
C ALA A 456 21.74 16.28 -24.16
N PHE A 457 22.33 16.11 -22.98
CA PHE A 457 23.21 17.09 -22.34
C PHE A 457 24.44 16.37 -21.75
N PRO A 458 25.54 16.25 -22.50
CA PRO A 458 26.68 15.41 -22.12
C PRO A 458 27.41 15.87 -20.86
N ASN A 459 27.36 17.16 -20.52
CA ASN A 459 28.02 17.72 -19.34
C ASN A 459 27.16 18.83 -18.72
N ARG A 460 26.01 18.44 -18.11
CA ARG A 460 25.15 19.41 -17.43
C ARG A 460 25.71 19.76 -16.06
N GLY A 461 26.03 21.04 -15.85
CA GLY A 461 26.53 21.57 -14.56
C GLY A 461 25.37 21.77 -13.57
N PHE A 462 25.62 21.44 -12.31
CA PHE A 462 24.81 21.69 -11.13
C PHE A 462 25.61 22.59 -10.18
N SER A 463 25.18 23.83 -10.01
CA SER A 463 25.90 24.81 -9.18
C SER A 463 25.89 24.42 -7.71
N SER A 464 26.95 24.76 -6.98
CA SER A 464 26.99 24.54 -5.54
C SER A 464 25.80 25.17 -4.83
N THR A 465 25.21 24.43 -3.89
CA THR A 465 24.14 24.91 -3.02
C THR A 465 24.69 25.34 -1.63
N GLY A 466 25.97 25.11 -1.38
CA GLY A 466 26.66 25.46 -0.12
C GLY A 466 26.39 24.49 1.04
N ALA A 467 25.33 23.70 1.00
CA ALA A 467 24.99 22.69 2.01
C ALA A 467 24.17 21.55 1.40
N TRP A 468 24.16 20.40 2.09
CA TRP A 468 23.45 19.20 1.63
C TRP A 468 21.93 19.22 1.90
N ASP A 469 21.47 20.10 2.78
CA ASP A 469 20.06 20.39 3.08
C ASP A 469 19.51 21.63 2.36
N ALA A 470 20.34 22.31 1.57
CA ALA A 470 19.98 23.43 0.71
C ALA A 470 19.74 22.92 -0.71
N TYR A 471 18.47 22.88 -1.13
CA TYR A 471 18.10 22.42 -2.46
C TYR A 471 17.92 23.56 -3.45
N SER A 472 18.32 23.33 -4.68
CA SER A 472 18.15 24.22 -5.84
C SER A 472 17.52 23.44 -6.99
N THR A 473 17.18 24.14 -8.07
CA THR A 473 16.59 23.54 -9.27
C THR A 473 17.43 23.83 -10.50
N ASN A 474 17.71 22.81 -11.28
CA ASN A 474 18.40 22.90 -12.56
C ASN A 474 17.44 22.52 -13.69
N THR A 475 17.21 23.44 -14.62
CA THR A 475 16.21 23.25 -15.69
C THR A 475 16.89 23.17 -17.06
N VAL A 476 16.47 22.20 -17.87
CA VAL A 476 16.81 22.06 -19.29
C VAL A 476 15.55 21.86 -20.11
N SER A 477 15.62 22.10 -21.42
CA SER A 477 14.51 21.82 -22.36
C SER A 477 14.94 20.77 -23.37
N CYS A 478 14.08 19.79 -23.62
CA CYS A 478 14.29 18.74 -24.62
C CYS A 478 12.96 18.31 -25.23
N ASN A 479 13.02 17.58 -26.35
CA ASN A 479 11.82 16.97 -26.92
C ASN A 479 11.57 15.60 -26.27
N LEU A 480 10.32 15.39 -25.83
CA LEU A 480 9.81 14.10 -25.37
C LEU A 480 8.72 13.61 -26.33
N ALA A 481 8.54 12.31 -26.42
CA ALA A 481 7.44 11.70 -27.18
C ALA A 481 6.18 11.58 -26.31
N THR A 482 5.01 11.55 -26.92
CA THR A 482 3.78 11.12 -26.23
C THR A 482 3.94 9.68 -25.74
N GLY A 483 3.52 9.40 -24.51
CA GLY A 483 3.69 8.11 -23.85
C GLY A 483 4.96 8.03 -23.02
N PRO A 484 5.49 6.83 -22.80
CA PRO A 484 6.63 6.61 -21.93
C PRO A 484 7.95 7.12 -22.52
N ASN A 485 8.74 7.77 -21.67
CA ASN A 485 10.10 8.24 -21.96
C ASN A 485 11.00 7.86 -20.77
N THR A 486 12.29 7.64 -21.04
CA THR A 486 13.29 7.48 -19.99
C THR A 486 14.17 8.73 -19.94
N VAL A 487 14.25 9.36 -18.77
CA VAL A 487 15.17 10.46 -18.51
C VAL A 487 16.22 9.98 -17.52
N SER A 488 17.47 9.87 -17.98
CA SER A 488 18.57 9.34 -17.18
C SER A 488 19.49 10.46 -16.71
N VAL A 489 19.88 10.43 -15.44
CA VAL A 489 20.92 11.27 -14.86
C VAL A 489 22.11 10.36 -14.55
N ILE A 490 23.24 10.57 -15.25
CA ILE A 490 24.35 9.61 -15.30
C ILE A 490 25.65 10.29 -14.86
N TYR A 491 26.44 9.61 -14.03
CA TYR A 491 27.84 9.96 -13.84
C TYR A 491 28.68 9.30 -14.94
N ASN A 492 29.41 10.12 -15.73
CA ASN A 492 30.33 9.67 -16.75
C ASN A 492 31.55 10.61 -16.77
N SER A 493 32.65 10.13 -16.21
CA SER A 493 33.89 10.92 -16.07
C SER A 493 34.49 11.32 -17.41
N ALA A 494 34.39 10.45 -18.42
CA ALA A 494 34.90 10.72 -19.77
C ALA A 494 34.12 11.84 -20.49
N LEU A 495 32.89 12.14 -20.07
CA LEU A 495 32.08 13.25 -20.57
C LEU A 495 32.09 14.46 -19.62
N GLY A 496 32.96 14.46 -18.60
CA GLY A 496 33.18 15.59 -17.70
C GLY A 496 32.27 15.59 -16.46
N SER A 497 31.61 14.46 -16.12
CA SER A 497 30.89 14.36 -14.85
C SER A 497 31.88 14.50 -13.68
N ALA A 498 31.48 15.26 -12.67
CA ALA A 498 32.33 15.54 -11.51
C ALA A 498 31.51 15.74 -10.24
N ASN A 499 32.19 15.51 -9.11
CA ASN A 499 31.73 15.76 -7.75
C ASN A 499 30.47 15.02 -7.31
N TYR A 500 30.10 15.12 -6.03
CA TYR A 500 28.91 14.54 -5.43
C TYR A 500 27.69 15.40 -5.69
N LEU A 501 26.53 14.73 -5.78
CA LEU A 501 25.22 15.34 -6.01
C LEU A 501 24.16 14.57 -5.22
N ASN A 502 23.29 15.26 -4.48
CA ASN A 502 22.04 14.71 -4.02
C ASN A 502 20.94 15.08 -5.02
N LEU A 503 20.22 14.09 -5.54
CA LEU A 503 19.11 14.28 -6.47
C LEU A 503 17.81 13.92 -5.77
N ASP A 504 16.88 14.86 -5.72
CA ASP A 504 15.62 14.75 -4.99
C ASP A 504 14.46 14.36 -5.92
N ASN A 505 14.21 15.15 -6.95
CA ASN A 505 13.15 14.86 -7.90
C ASN A 505 13.41 15.48 -9.27
N LEU A 506 12.58 15.05 -10.24
CA LEU A 506 12.45 15.63 -11.56
C LEU A 506 11.01 16.12 -11.76
N VAL A 507 10.84 17.41 -12.08
CA VAL A 507 9.55 17.96 -12.53
C VAL A 507 9.59 18.13 -14.05
N VAL A 508 8.59 17.56 -14.73
CA VAL A 508 8.44 17.64 -16.20
C VAL A 508 7.33 18.63 -16.54
N GLY A 509 7.68 19.71 -17.24
CA GLY A 509 6.74 20.71 -17.74
C GLY A 509 6.57 20.59 -19.25
N GLY A 510 5.52 21.21 -19.79
CA GLY A 510 5.25 21.23 -21.25
C GLY A 510 4.04 20.40 -21.67
N ASP A 511 3.55 19.52 -20.83
CA ASP A 511 2.26 18.87 -21.07
C ASP A 511 1.13 19.90 -20.98
N ALA A 512 0.18 19.82 -21.92
CA ALA A 512 -1.02 20.63 -21.83
C ALA A 512 -1.81 20.27 -20.55
N PRO A 513 -2.38 21.25 -19.84
CA PRO A 513 -3.28 20.96 -18.73
C PRO A 513 -4.43 20.07 -19.22
N GLU A 514 -4.68 18.97 -18.53
CA GLU A 514 -5.84 18.15 -18.83
C GLU A 514 -7.11 18.93 -18.46
N VAL A 515 -8.01 19.09 -19.42
CA VAL A 515 -9.36 19.56 -19.15
C VAL A 515 -10.25 18.35 -18.92
N ILE A 516 -10.57 18.08 -17.66
CA ILE A 516 -11.53 17.03 -17.32
C ILE A 516 -12.90 17.43 -17.88
N ARG A 517 -13.46 16.59 -18.74
CA ARG A 517 -14.78 16.80 -19.34
C ARG A 517 -15.66 15.59 -19.07
N ILE A 518 -16.85 15.82 -18.54
CA ILE A 518 -17.89 14.80 -18.52
C ILE A 518 -18.32 14.56 -19.98
N THR A 519 -18.07 13.36 -20.48
CA THR A 519 -18.32 12.96 -21.87
C THR A 519 -19.70 12.38 -22.06
N SER A 520 -20.28 11.78 -21.02
CA SER A 520 -21.67 11.33 -21.05
C SER A 520 -22.29 11.30 -19.66
N ILE A 521 -23.61 11.43 -19.63
CA ILE A 521 -24.47 11.21 -18.46
C ILE A 521 -25.58 10.27 -18.91
N SER A 522 -25.80 9.17 -18.19
CA SER A 522 -26.82 8.18 -18.51
C SER A 522 -27.50 7.65 -17.24
N LEU A 523 -28.66 7.02 -17.42
CA LEU A 523 -29.43 6.37 -16.36
C LEU A 523 -29.47 4.87 -16.65
N PRO A 524 -28.46 4.09 -16.24
CA PRO A 524 -28.38 2.66 -16.54
C PRO A 524 -29.50 1.84 -15.85
N SER A 525 -30.06 2.35 -14.77
CA SER A 525 -31.22 1.79 -14.06
C SER A 525 -31.98 2.88 -13.33
N PRO A 526 -33.27 2.67 -12.98
CA PRO A 526 -34.03 3.63 -12.18
C PRO A 526 -33.29 3.99 -10.88
N GLY A 527 -33.06 5.28 -10.66
CA GLY A 527 -32.38 5.80 -9.47
C GLY A 527 -30.85 5.70 -9.51
N THR A 528 -30.24 5.25 -10.60
CA THR A 528 -28.78 5.23 -10.78
C THR A 528 -28.38 6.19 -11.89
N LEU A 529 -27.52 7.15 -11.59
CA LEU A 529 -26.91 8.05 -12.57
C LEU A 529 -25.48 7.58 -12.84
N ARG A 530 -25.12 7.39 -14.12
CA ARG A 530 -23.75 7.13 -14.55
C ARG A 530 -23.16 8.38 -15.16
N LEU A 531 -21.99 8.77 -14.66
CA LEU A 531 -21.14 9.82 -15.23
C LEU A 531 -19.93 9.16 -15.90
N ALA A 532 -19.63 9.53 -17.13
CA ALA A 532 -18.37 9.16 -17.78
C ALA A 532 -17.58 10.42 -18.16
N TRP A 533 -16.26 10.34 -18.12
CA TRP A 533 -15.36 11.47 -18.40
C TRP A 533 -14.07 10.99 -19.05
N ASN A 534 -13.38 11.94 -19.71
CA ASN A 534 -12.03 11.68 -20.24
C ASN A 534 -11.02 11.56 -19.10
N THR A 535 -10.06 10.68 -19.27
CA THR A 535 -9.04 10.40 -18.26
C THR A 535 -7.67 10.20 -18.90
N ILE A 536 -6.63 10.38 -18.11
CA ILE A 536 -5.27 9.91 -18.41
C ILE A 536 -5.02 8.65 -17.59
N LYS A 537 -4.59 7.58 -18.25
CA LYS A 537 -4.28 6.30 -17.62
C LYS A 537 -3.30 6.51 -16.44
N GLY A 538 -3.58 5.87 -15.31
CA GLY A 538 -2.81 5.97 -14.09
C GLY A 538 -3.14 7.16 -13.19
N ARG A 539 -4.00 8.10 -13.64
CA ARG A 539 -4.45 9.21 -12.79
C ARG A 539 -5.65 8.85 -11.95
N SER A 540 -5.72 9.48 -10.78
CA SER A 540 -6.84 9.33 -9.83
C SER A 540 -7.86 10.45 -10.04
N TYR A 541 -9.14 10.10 -10.05
CA TYR A 541 -10.25 11.02 -10.23
C TYR A 541 -11.29 10.82 -9.13
N GLN A 542 -11.77 11.91 -8.55
CA GLN A 542 -12.81 11.91 -7.54
C GLN A 542 -14.09 12.50 -8.09
N VAL A 543 -15.14 11.69 -8.18
CA VAL A 543 -16.50 12.18 -8.48
C VAL A 543 -17.13 12.72 -7.21
N GLN A 544 -17.63 13.93 -7.27
CA GLN A 544 -18.26 14.60 -6.13
C GLN A 544 -19.61 15.18 -6.53
N PHE A 545 -20.55 15.21 -5.59
CA PHE A 545 -21.84 15.89 -5.77
C PHE A 545 -22.15 16.87 -4.64
N ARG A 546 -23.09 17.77 -4.89
CA ARG A 546 -23.77 18.58 -3.89
C ARG A 546 -25.21 18.82 -4.31
N ASN A 547 -26.09 19.08 -3.33
CA ASN A 547 -27.53 19.22 -3.58
C ASN A 547 -27.99 20.66 -3.89
N ALA A 548 -27.09 21.65 -3.82
CA ALA A 548 -27.43 23.06 -4.09
C ALA A 548 -26.38 23.74 -4.98
N ALA A 549 -26.83 24.58 -5.91
CA ALA A 549 -25.94 25.42 -6.72
C ALA A 549 -25.23 26.46 -5.85
N GLY A 550 -23.91 26.57 -5.97
CA GLY A 550 -23.13 27.64 -5.35
C GLY A 550 -22.83 27.50 -3.85
N THR A 551 -23.55 26.65 -3.09
CA THR A 551 -23.39 26.51 -1.63
C THR A 551 -23.38 25.04 -1.20
N GLY A 552 -22.77 24.75 -0.04
CA GLY A 552 -22.67 23.42 0.54
C GLY A 552 -21.36 22.70 0.22
N ALA A 553 -20.98 21.75 1.11
CA ALA A 553 -19.81 20.90 0.93
C ALA A 553 -20.00 19.94 -0.25
N TRP A 554 -18.89 19.63 -0.93
CA TRP A 554 -18.85 18.56 -1.92
C TRP A 554 -18.72 17.20 -1.22
N ILE A 555 -19.52 16.24 -1.62
CA ILE A 555 -19.59 14.88 -1.08
C ILE A 555 -19.06 13.91 -2.13
N ASN A 556 -18.17 13.01 -1.75
CA ASN A 556 -17.65 11.99 -2.64
C ASN A 556 -18.74 10.96 -2.97
N VAL A 557 -18.91 10.65 -4.26
CA VAL A 557 -19.87 9.64 -4.74
C VAL A 557 -19.33 8.24 -4.48
N VAL A 558 -18.07 8.01 -4.83
CA VAL A 558 -17.35 6.75 -4.71
C VAL A 558 -15.92 7.07 -4.24
N PRO A 559 -15.14 6.08 -3.78
CA PRO A 559 -13.70 6.25 -3.59
C PRO A 559 -13.03 6.78 -4.87
N PRO A 560 -11.84 7.40 -4.78
CA PRO A 560 -11.11 7.85 -5.95
C PRO A 560 -10.91 6.72 -6.97
N ILE A 561 -11.16 7.02 -8.24
CA ILE A 561 -11.04 6.07 -9.35
C ILE A 561 -9.72 6.32 -10.06
N ILE A 562 -8.85 5.31 -10.09
CA ILE A 562 -7.63 5.35 -10.89
C ILE A 562 -7.98 4.94 -12.31
N ALA A 563 -7.68 5.82 -13.26
CA ALA A 563 -8.01 5.59 -14.66
C ALA A 563 -7.14 4.49 -15.28
N THR A 564 -7.78 3.50 -15.87
CA THR A 564 -7.13 2.38 -16.57
C THR A 564 -6.98 2.61 -18.07
N GLY A 565 -7.58 3.69 -18.60
CA GLY A 565 -7.61 4.04 -20.02
C GLY A 565 -7.96 5.51 -20.24
N PRO A 566 -8.36 5.88 -21.47
CA PRO A 566 -8.67 7.28 -21.84
C PRO A 566 -10.04 7.76 -21.35
N ALA A 567 -10.83 6.90 -20.71
CA ALA A 567 -12.12 7.23 -20.12
C ALA A 567 -12.35 6.42 -18.84
N ALA A 568 -13.10 7.01 -17.91
CA ALA A 568 -13.61 6.33 -16.72
C ALA A 568 -15.08 6.67 -16.53
N SER A 569 -15.76 5.89 -15.69
CA SER A 569 -17.14 6.16 -15.31
C SER A 569 -17.38 5.81 -13.85
N ALA A 570 -18.38 6.45 -13.24
CA ALA A 570 -18.86 6.13 -11.89
C ALA A 570 -20.38 6.21 -11.85
N ASP A 571 -20.96 5.37 -11.02
CA ASP A 571 -22.39 5.34 -10.74
C ASP A 571 -22.68 6.02 -9.40
N ASP A 572 -23.70 6.89 -9.42
CA ASP A 572 -24.26 7.47 -8.20
C ASP A 572 -25.70 6.99 -8.01
N THR A 573 -26.02 6.51 -6.83
CA THR A 573 -27.41 6.22 -6.46
C THR A 573 -28.10 7.52 -6.07
N VAL A 574 -28.88 8.04 -7.01
CA VAL A 574 -29.62 9.28 -6.83
C VAL A 574 -30.90 8.98 -6.04
N GLY A 575 -30.88 9.30 -4.73
CA GLY A 575 -32.08 9.21 -3.89
C GLY A 575 -33.18 10.20 -4.33
N ALA A 576 -34.19 10.41 -3.50
CA ALA A 576 -35.33 11.31 -3.76
C ALA A 576 -34.94 12.82 -3.85
N SER A 577 -33.67 13.15 -3.97
CA SER A 577 -33.21 14.53 -4.15
C SER A 577 -33.64 15.08 -5.49
N ALA A 578 -34.36 16.19 -5.51
CA ALA A 578 -34.87 16.82 -6.72
C ALA A 578 -33.77 17.35 -7.66
N GLN A 579 -32.54 17.52 -7.16
CA GLN A 579 -31.45 18.12 -7.92
C GLN A 579 -30.09 17.75 -7.29
N ARG A 580 -29.11 17.38 -8.15
CA ARG A 580 -27.69 17.21 -7.80
C ARG A 580 -26.80 17.91 -8.80
N TYR A 581 -25.70 18.50 -8.30
CA TYR A 581 -24.64 19.10 -9.10
C TYR A 581 -23.40 18.22 -8.94
N TYR A 582 -22.74 17.89 -10.03
CA TYR A 582 -21.58 17.03 -10.04
C TYR A 582 -20.34 17.79 -10.49
N ARG A 583 -19.22 17.38 -9.96
CA ARG A 583 -17.89 17.69 -10.48
C ARG A 583 -17.00 16.47 -10.42
N ILE A 584 -16.00 16.47 -11.27
CA ILE A 584 -14.90 15.52 -11.24
C ILE A 584 -13.64 16.33 -10.99
N VAL A 585 -12.91 15.95 -9.98
CA VAL A 585 -11.65 16.60 -9.60
C VAL A 585 -10.56 15.56 -9.53
N GLU A 586 -9.35 15.97 -9.70
CA GLU A 586 -8.19 15.21 -9.30
C GLU A 586 -7.98 15.47 -7.81
N PRO A 587 -7.95 14.40 -6.95
CA PRO A 587 -7.80 14.56 -5.50
C PRO A 587 -6.43 15.11 -5.12
#